data_ed984cc4281659f83cf11b2e5c739700
#
_entry.id   ed984cc4281659f83cf11b2e5c739700
#
_cell.length_a   1.000
_cell.length_b   1.000
_cell.length_c   1.000
_cell.angle_alpha   90.00
_cell.angle_beta   90.00
_cell.angle_gamma   90.00
#
_symmetry.space_group_name_H-M   'P 1'
#
loop_
_entity.id
_entity.type
_entity.pdbx_description
1 polymer ?
#
loop_
_entity_poly.entity_id
_entity_poly.type
_entity_poly.pdbx_seq_one_letter_code
_entity_poly.pdbx_strand_id
1 'polypeptide(L)'
;MKQTGTAHALGLIRIDNELVVGGPYAIEPSAIGSIIGALALEDGAVTDVGPDASARHLRIFTESNVWYAQDLGSANGTYLVEASNGKKLDISSGVPAQLHPGDTLRLGLSTTFAVVAT
;
A
#
# COMPACT_ATOMS: atom_id res chain seq x y z
N MET A 1 -13.16 12.80 -28.27
CA MET A 1 -13.23 11.55 -27.58
C MET A 1 -12.64 11.67 -26.18
N LYS A 2 -13.30 11.09 -25.29
CA LYS A 2 -12.90 11.20 -23.93
C LYS A 2 -11.78 10.22 -23.60
N GLN A 3 -10.70 10.72 -23.13
CA GLN A 3 -9.61 9.89 -22.67
C GLN A 3 -10.01 9.18 -21.40
N THR A 4 -9.99 7.86 -21.40
CA THR A 4 -10.11 7.13 -20.16
C THR A 4 -8.88 7.44 -19.33
N GLY A 5 -9.05 7.90 -18.14
CA GLY A 5 -7.92 8.26 -17.31
C GLY A 5 -7.00 7.07 -17.07
N THR A 6 -5.72 7.29 -17.26
CA THR A 6 -4.72 6.35 -16.77
C THR A 6 -4.52 6.63 -15.30
N ALA A 7 -4.41 5.61 -14.49
CA ALA A 7 -4.13 5.80 -13.07
C ALA A 7 -2.81 6.55 -12.92
N HIS A 8 -2.79 7.52 -12.03
CA HIS A 8 -1.56 8.22 -11.69
C HIS A 8 -0.78 7.41 -10.66
N ALA A 9 0.53 7.61 -10.61
CA ALA A 9 1.36 6.98 -9.60
C ALA A 9 0.87 7.37 -8.20
N LEU A 10 1.04 6.49 -7.24
CA LEU A 10 0.84 6.78 -5.83
C LEU A 10 2.18 6.95 -5.14
N GLY A 11 2.18 7.61 -4.00
CA GLY A 11 3.31 7.64 -3.11
C GLY A 11 2.96 6.97 -1.80
N LEU A 12 3.93 6.29 -1.21
CA LEU A 12 3.80 5.77 0.15
C LEU A 12 4.78 6.51 1.03
N ILE A 13 4.25 7.09 2.12
CA ILE A 13 5.07 7.81 3.10
C ILE A 13 5.07 7.01 4.38
N ARG A 14 6.24 6.60 4.84
CA ARG A 14 6.38 5.87 6.09
C ARG A 14 6.18 6.81 7.27
N ILE A 15 5.24 6.47 8.13
CA ILE A 15 4.90 7.26 9.32
C ILE A 15 5.24 6.44 10.55
N ASP A 16 5.91 7.06 11.51
CA ASP A 16 6.17 6.46 12.80
C ASP A 16 6.04 7.55 13.85
N ASN A 17 5.22 7.30 14.86
CA ASN A 17 4.98 8.28 15.93
C ASN A 17 4.51 9.62 15.38
N GLU A 18 3.65 9.59 14.36
CA GLU A 18 3.09 10.77 13.68
C GLU A 18 4.14 11.61 12.94
N LEU A 19 5.34 11.06 12.75
CA LEU A 19 6.39 11.73 12.00
C LEU A 19 6.67 10.98 10.71
N VAL A 20 7.01 11.72 9.67
CA VAL A 20 7.49 11.13 8.42
C VAL A 20 8.89 10.61 8.62
N VAL A 21 9.08 9.30 8.44
CA VAL A 21 10.39 8.66 8.63
C VAL A 21 10.94 8.04 7.35
N GLY A 22 10.18 8.06 6.27
CA GLY A 22 10.67 7.55 4.99
C GLY A 22 9.73 7.89 3.84
N GLY A 23 10.25 7.84 2.62
CA GLY A 23 9.50 8.12 1.42
C GLY A 23 9.49 9.59 1.03
N PRO A 24 8.62 9.97 0.09
CA PRO A 24 7.63 9.11 -0.54
C PRO A 24 8.26 8.08 -1.47
N TYR A 25 7.74 6.87 -1.40
CA TYR A 25 8.12 5.80 -2.33
C TYR A 25 7.09 5.77 -3.44
N ALA A 26 7.55 5.98 -4.68
CA ALA A 26 6.65 6.03 -5.83
C ALA A 26 6.21 4.62 -6.22
N ILE A 27 4.92 4.45 -6.42
CA ILE A 27 4.33 3.20 -6.90
C ILE A 27 3.70 3.50 -8.26
N GLU A 28 4.27 2.89 -9.30
CA GLU A 28 3.77 3.10 -10.66
C GLU A 28 2.57 2.20 -10.94
N PRO A 29 1.60 2.68 -11.74
CA PRO A 29 0.46 1.83 -12.11
C PRO A 29 0.92 0.59 -12.85
N SER A 30 0.47 -0.58 -12.40
CA SER A 30 0.86 -1.86 -12.99
C SER A 30 -0.11 -2.94 -12.54
N ALA A 31 -0.53 -3.79 -13.47
CA ALA A 31 -1.37 -4.93 -13.13
C ALA A 31 -0.61 -5.97 -12.31
N ILE A 32 0.69 -6.08 -12.52
CA ILE A 32 1.54 -6.97 -11.71
C ILE A 32 1.69 -6.41 -10.31
N GLY A 33 1.89 -5.09 -10.23
CA GLY A 33 1.96 -4.40 -8.96
C GLY A 33 3.35 -4.31 -8.36
N SER A 34 3.42 -3.61 -7.25
CA SER A 34 4.63 -3.45 -6.46
C SER A 34 4.47 -4.19 -5.14
N ILE A 35 5.52 -4.84 -4.71
CA ILE A 35 5.52 -5.62 -3.47
C ILE A 35 6.11 -4.77 -2.35
N ILE A 36 5.44 -4.79 -1.21
CA ILE A 36 5.90 -4.15 0.00
C ILE A 36 6.21 -5.25 1.00
N GLY A 37 7.41 -5.28 1.53
CA GLY A 37 7.81 -6.30 2.49
C GLY A 37 9.28 -6.25 2.78
N ALA A 38 9.68 -6.87 3.90
CA ALA A 38 11.04 -6.76 4.42
C ALA A 38 12.10 -7.34 3.48
N LEU A 39 11.74 -8.34 2.68
CA LEU A 39 12.67 -9.01 1.77
C LEU A 39 12.13 -9.06 0.33
N ALA A 40 11.32 -8.09 -0.07
CA ALA A 40 10.87 -8.00 -1.45
C ALA A 40 12.04 -7.60 -2.35
N LEU A 41 12.24 -8.35 -3.42
CA LEU A 41 13.40 -8.17 -4.30
C LEU A 41 13.02 -7.67 -5.69
N GLU A 42 11.73 -7.52 -5.97
CA GLU A 42 11.26 -7.08 -7.27
C GLU A 42 11.62 -5.61 -7.52
N ASP A 43 11.71 -5.24 -8.79
CA ASP A 43 11.88 -3.82 -9.13
C ASP A 43 10.70 -3.02 -8.60
N GLY A 44 10.97 -1.87 -8.01
CA GLY A 44 9.94 -1.04 -7.44
C GLY A 44 9.41 -1.51 -6.09
N ALA A 45 10.04 -2.51 -5.49
CA ALA A 45 9.64 -2.98 -4.16
C ALA A 45 9.92 -1.92 -3.10
N VAL A 46 9.07 -1.89 -2.07
CA VAL A 46 9.27 -1.04 -0.90
C VAL A 46 9.62 -1.92 0.28
N THR A 47 10.82 -1.72 0.83
CA THR A 47 11.35 -2.56 1.91
C THR A 47 11.52 -1.80 3.22
N ASP A 48 11.10 -0.55 3.27
CA ASP A 48 11.16 0.27 4.49
C ASP A 48 9.97 -0.09 5.39
N VAL A 49 10.11 -1.22 6.09
CA VAL A 49 9.05 -1.75 6.96
C VAL A 49 9.63 -2.16 8.29
N GLY A 50 8.78 -2.25 9.29
CA GLY A 50 9.18 -2.65 10.63
C GLY A 50 9.31 -4.17 10.78
N PRO A 51 9.76 -4.62 11.96
CA PRO A 51 10.13 -6.03 12.17
C PRO A 51 8.94 -7.00 12.15
N ASP A 52 7.72 -6.52 12.32
CA ASP A 52 6.53 -7.37 12.27
C ASP A 52 5.89 -7.41 10.89
N ALA A 53 6.48 -6.79 9.89
CA ALA A 53 6.05 -6.96 8.51
C ALA A 53 6.68 -8.21 7.91
N SER A 54 5.89 -8.91 7.10
CA SER A 54 6.37 -10.13 6.44
C SER A 54 7.35 -9.81 5.31
N ALA A 55 8.12 -10.82 4.90
CA ALA A 55 9.10 -10.69 3.82
C ALA A 55 8.45 -10.18 2.53
N ARG A 56 7.27 -10.69 2.20
CA ARG A 56 6.42 -10.23 1.11
C ARG A 56 5.02 -10.05 1.70
N HIS A 57 4.72 -8.82 2.11
CA HIS A 57 3.56 -8.56 2.96
C HIS A 57 2.33 -8.14 2.14
N LEU A 58 2.52 -7.26 1.19
CA LEU A 58 1.43 -6.57 0.53
C LEU A 58 1.78 -6.31 -0.93
N ARG A 59 0.77 -6.40 -1.79
CA ARG A 59 0.90 -6.00 -3.19
C ARG A 59 -0.01 -4.80 -3.44
N ILE A 60 0.52 -3.77 -4.10
CA ILE A 60 -0.27 -2.62 -4.54
C ILE A 60 -0.24 -2.61 -6.06
N PHE A 61 -1.40 -2.62 -6.69
CA PHE A 61 -1.51 -2.78 -8.13
C PHE A 61 -2.73 -2.02 -8.66
N THR A 62 -2.79 -1.91 -9.99
CA THR A 62 -3.95 -1.33 -10.66
C THR A 62 -4.66 -2.38 -11.49
N GLU A 63 -5.99 -2.27 -11.55
CA GLU A 63 -6.83 -3.04 -12.45
C GLU A 63 -7.89 -2.08 -12.98
N SER A 64 -7.99 -1.96 -14.30
CA SER A 64 -8.93 -1.03 -14.95
C SER A 64 -8.75 0.40 -14.42
N ASN A 65 -7.51 0.81 -14.25
CA ASN A 65 -7.11 2.14 -13.77
C ASN A 65 -7.54 2.45 -12.33
N VAL A 66 -7.86 1.43 -11.55
CA VAL A 66 -8.22 1.55 -10.14
C VAL A 66 -7.12 0.93 -9.30
N TRP A 67 -6.75 1.59 -8.22
CA TRP A 67 -5.73 1.09 -7.30
C TRP A 67 -6.30 0.12 -6.29
N TYR A 68 -5.54 -0.93 -6.00
CA TYR A 68 -5.90 -1.95 -5.00
C TYR A 68 -4.70 -2.29 -4.14
N ALA A 69 -4.98 -2.69 -2.91
CA ALA A 69 -4.02 -3.25 -1.98
C ALA A 69 -4.46 -4.68 -1.64
N GLN A 70 -3.51 -5.61 -1.62
CA GLN A 70 -3.80 -7.02 -1.39
C GLN A 70 -2.76 -7.63 -0.45
N ASP A 71 -3.24 -8.18 0.66
CA ASP A 71 -2.37 -8.90 1.59
C ASP A 71 -1.90 -10.21 0.93
N LEU A 72 -0.64 -10.52 1.08
CA LEU A 72 -0.02 -11.69 0.47
C LEU A 72 0.15 -12.85 1.45
N GLY A 73 -0.78 -12.99 2.37
CA GLY A 73 -0.72 -14.04 3.40
C GLY A 73 0.23 -13.65 4.53
N SER A 74 0.22 -12.40 4.92
CA SER A 74 1.13 -11.89 5.95
C SER A 74 0.89 -12.56 7.30
N ALA A 75 1.94 -12.64 8.11
CA ALA A 75 1.86 -13.25 9.43
C ALA A 75 1.04 -12.42 10.42
N ASN A 76 1.13 -11.09 10.31
CA ASN A 76 0.53 -10.18 11.31
C ASN A 76 -0.58 -9.31 10.76
N GLY A 77 -1.00 -9.55 9.52
CA GLY A 77 -2.17 -8.91 8.94
C GLY A 77 -1.92 -7.54 8.32
N THR A 78 -2.93 -7.05 7.61
CA THR A 78 -2.92 -5.74 6.97
C THR A 78 -4.26 -5.06 7.23
N TYR A 79 -4.20 -3.78 7.55
CA TYR A 79 -5.38 -2.96 7.80
C TYR A 79 -5.34 -1.72 6.93
N LEU A 80 -6.51 -1.32 6.45
CA LEU A 80 -6.69 -0.13 5.62
C LEU A 80 -7.61 0.83 6.38
N VAL A 81 -7.14 2.05 6.62
CA VAL A 81 -7.99 3.09 7.21
C VAL A 81 -8.40 4.02 6.09
N GLU A 82 -9.69 4.04 5.79
CA GLU A 82 -10.22 4.83 4.69
C GLU A 82 -10.28 6.31 5.06
N ALA A 83 -9.72 7.16 4.20
CA ALA A 83 -9.74 8.60 4.44
C ALA A 83 -11.15 9.16 4.44
N SER A 84 -12.03 8.59 3.59
CA SER A 84 -13.37 9.13 3.38
C SER A 84 -14.27 9.06 4.61
N ASN A 85 -14.05 8.06 5.49
CA ASN A 85 -14.94 7.85 6.62
C ASN A 85 -14.22 7.41 7.91
N GLY A 86 -12.89 7.29 7.86
CA GLY A 86 -12.09 6.84 9.00
C GLY A 86 -12.27 5.37 9.36
N LYS A 87 -12.92 4.59 8.48
CA LYS A 87 -13.21 3.20 8.77
C LYS A 87 -11.97 2.34 8.64
N LYS A 88 -11.74 1.48 9.61
CA LYS A 88 -10.62 0.54 9.59
C LYS A 88 -11.13 -0.79 9.05
N LEU A 89 -10.53 -1.22 7.96
CA LEU A 89 -10.86 -2.49 7.30
C LEU A 89 -9.71 -3.47 7.49
N ASP A 90 -10.05 -4.69 7.90
CA ASP A 90 -9.08 -5.77 7.95
C ASP A 90 -9.06 -6.42 6.57
N ILE A 91 -7.95 -6.28 5.85
CA ILE A 91 -7.78 -6.83 4.51
C ILE A 91 -6.87 -8.06 4.51
N SER A 92 -6.65 -8.66 5.67
CA SER A 92 -5.73 -9.79 5.83
C SER A 92 -6.18 -11.06 5.13
N SER A 93 -7.43 -11.11 4.66
CA SER A 93 -7.94 -12.29 3.94
C SER A 93 -7.31 -12.50 2.56
N GLY A 94 -6.65 -11.47 2.02
CA GLY A 94 -6.05 -11.54 0.69
C GLY A 94 -7.00 -11.11 -0.42
N VAL A 95 -8.22 -10.68 -0.10
CA VAL A 95 -9.12 -10.09 -1.08
C VAL A 95 -8.66 -8.66 -1.34
N PRO A 96 -8.44 -8.26 -2.60
CA PRO A 96 -7.99 -6.90 -2.89
C PRO A 96 -9.01 -5.86 -2.39
N ALA A 97 -8.50 -4.80 -1.80
CA ALA A 97 -9.30 -3.68 -1.33
C ALA A 97 -8.92 -2.43 -2.13
N GLN A 98 -9.90 -1.64 -2.51
CA GLN A 98 -9.65 -0.42 -3.26
C GLN A 98 -8.89 0.58 -2.41
N LEU A 99 -7.89 1.22 -3.02
CA LEU A 99 -6.98 2.13 -2.35
C LEU A 99 -7.10 3.52 -2.96
N HIS A 100 -7.15 4.55 -2.11
CA HIS A 100 -7.26 5.94 -2.55
C HIS A 100 -6.20 6.80 -1.89
N PRO A 101 -5.74 7.87 -2.53
CA PRO A 101 -4.92 8.86 -1.84
C PRO A 101 -5.62 9.37 -0.59
N GLY A 102 -4.88 9.51 0.49
CA GLY A 102 -5.41 9.88 1.79
C GLY A 102 -5.65 8.70 2.70
N ASP A 103 -5.75 7.49 2.15
CA ASP A 103 -5.89 6.28 2.97
C ASP A 103 -4.59 6.01 3.74
N THR A 104 -4.70 5.18 4.77
CA THR A 104 -3.55 4.73 5.55
C THR A 104 -3.51 3.21 5.52
N LEU A 105 -2.33 2.66 5.28
CA LEU A 105 -2.08 1.23 5.31
C LEU A 105 -1.26 0.89 6.56
N ARG A 106 -1.69 -0.14 7.28
CA ARG A 106 -0.96 -0.65 8.44
C ARG A 106 -0.59 -2.11 8.18
N LEU A 107 0.71 -2.38 8.17
CA LEU A 107 1.27 -3.71 7.96
C LEU A 107 1.72 -4.23 9.32
N GLY A 108 1.02 -5.24 9.84
CA GLY A 108 1.27 -5.69 11.20
C GLY A 108 0.93 -4.61 12.22
N LEU A 109 1.70 -4.53 13.27
CA LEU A 109 1.42 -3.60 14.38
C LEU A 109 2.27 -2.34 14.33
N SER A 110 3.40 -2.37 13.63
CA SER A 110 4.40 -1.30 13.75
C SER A 110 4.66 -0.53 12.46
N THR A 111 4.13 -0.96 11.31
CA THR A 111 4.42 -0.31 10.04
C THR A 111 3.19 0.42 9.53
N THR A 112 3.31 1.72 9.33
CA THR A 112 2.22 2.57 8.84
C THR A 112 2.70 3.35 7.64
N PHE A 113 1.91 3.32 6.57
CA PHE A 113 2.15 4.12 5.38
C PHE A 113 0.95 5.02 5.11
N ALA A 114 1.21 6.30 4.88
CA ALA A 114 0.21 7.21 4.34
C ALA A 114 0.26 7.09 2.82
N VAL A 115 -0.91 6.97 2.19
CA VAL A 115 -1.03 6.89 0.73
C VAL A 115 -1.29 8.28 0.21
N VAL A 116 -0.45 8.76 -0.69
CA VAL A 116 -0.57 10.11 -1.23
C VAL A 116 -0.59 10.06 -2.76
N ALA A 117 -1.21 11.09 -3.34
CA ALA A 117 -1.14 11.31 -4.78
C ALA A 117 0.22 11.90 -5.13
N THR A 118 0.74 11.56 -6.29
CA THR A 118 1.99 12.14 -6.77
C THR A 118 1.77 13.04 -7.97
#